data_f0c342a4e4024a1181c959b90d9ab668
#
_entry.id   f0c342a4e4024a1181c959b90d9ab668
#
_cell.length_a   1.000
_cell.length_b   1.000
_cell.length_c   1.000
_cell.angle_alpha   90.00
_cell.angle_beta   90.00
_cell.angle_gamma   90.00
#
_symmetry.space_group_name_H-M   'P 1'
#
loop_
_entity.id
_entity.type
_entity.pdbx_description
1 polymer ?
#
loop_
_entity_poly.entity_id
_entity_poly.type
_entity_poly.pdbx_seq_one_letter_code
_entity_poly.pdbx_strand_id
1 'polypeptide(L)'
;MSLGNEVYAIIRPKSPAEWFGGKQEDSMICNTILEAMGHTPLVRLNRMVTADMAEILVKFEAINVGGSIKTRTAYNMIEDAERKGLLKPDSIIVEPTSGNQGIGLALVGAVKGYETIIVMPDSVSEERRKLVRHYGAKVVLVHDAGNIGAAIAECGAIAQRMAKENPRVFVPEQFSNPANPAVHRRHTALEILEQAARPIHGFCSGVGTGGTLSGIGEVLKALNPEIEIWAVEPKNAAILAGGTVGTHLQMGIGDGLIPDNLNTQIYSHICVVTDEEALQTSRDLARKEGLMAGISAGTNVFAALKLAKRLGPGKTVVTVLPDTAERYFSTPLFEGE
;
A
#
# COMPACT_ATOMS: atom_id res chain seq x y z
N MET A 1 -2.02 -24.75 -18.03
CA MET A 1 -3.33 -24.58 -17.37
C MET A 1 -3.45 -23.11 -17.04
N SER A 2 -4.46 -22.44 -17.57
CA SER A 2 -4.49 -20.98 -17.67
C SER A 2 -4.83 -20.33 -16.33
N LEU A 3 -4.19 -19.20 -16.02
CA LEU A 3 -4.50 -18.28 -14.92
C LEU A 3 -6.02 -18.00 -14.75
N GLY A 4 -6.81 -18.14 -15.82
CA GLY A 4 -8.27 -18.00 -15.78
C GLY A 4 -9.01 -18.95 -14.85
N ASN A 5 -8.55 -20.20 -14.70
CA ASN A 5 -9.23 -21.17 -13.85
C ASN A 5 -8.95 -20.95 -12.36
N GLU A 6 -7.78 -20.44 -11.99
CA GLU A 6 -7.49 -20.08 -10.59
C GLU A 6 -8.22 -18.82 -10.17
N VAL A 7 -8.35 -17.84 -11.06
CA VAL A 7 -9.12 -16.62 -10.80
C VAL A 7 -10.62 -16.91 -10.69
N TYR A 8 -11.17 -17.81 -11.55
CA TYR A 8 -12.57 -18.22 -11.45
C TYR A 8 -12.88 -19.00 -10.16
N ALA A 9 -11.93 -19.78 -9.66
CA ALA A 9 -12.06 -20.45 -8.37
C ALA A 9 -12.03 -19.47 -7.18
N ILE A 10 -11.40 -18.30 -7.35
CA ILE A 10 -11.35 -17.23 -6.34
C ILE A 10 -12.63 -16.38 -6.37
N ILE A 11 -13.28 -16.24 -7.54
CA ILE A 11 -14.40 -15.27 -7.76
C ILE A 11 -15.78 -15.91 -7.54
N ARG A 12 -15.87 -17.19 -7.22
CA ARG A 12 -17.17 -17.75 -6.86
C ARG A 12 -17.70 -17.03 -5.64
N PRO A 13 -18.84 -16.32 -5.71
CA PRO A 13 -19.37 -15.61 -4.55
C PRO A 13 -19.71 -16.64 -3.48
N LYS A 14 -18.84 -16.74 -2.50
CA LYS A 14 -19.11 -17.43 -1.25
C LYS A 14 -19.88 -16.47 -0.37
N SER A 15 -20.82 -16.99 0.40
CA SER A 15 -21.45 -16.19 1.45
C SER A 15 -20.37 -15.68 2.43
N PRO A 16 -20.57 -14.57 3.13
CA PRO A 16 -19.65 -14.09 4.17
C PRO A 16 -19.22 -15.22 5.14
N ALA A 17 -20.12 -16.13 5.48
CA ALA A 17 -19.84 -17.30 6.31
C ALA A 17 -18.83 -18.30 5.70
N GLU A 18 -18.77 -18.43 4.38
CA GLU A 18 -17.80 -19.32 3.71
C GLU A 18 -16.39 -18.71 3.60
N TRP A 19 -16.28 -17.38 3.63
CA TRP A 19 -14.99 -16.69 3.61
C TRP A 19 -14.31 -16.69 4.99
N PHE A 20 -15.10 -16.66 6.07
CA PHE A 20 -14.63 -16.48 7.45
C PHE A 20 -14.80 -17.72 8.33
N GLY A 21 -15.00 -18.92 7.76
CA GLY A 21 -15.00 -20.17 8.51
C GLY A 21 -16.15 -20.32 9.50
N GLY A 22 -17.36 -19.91 9.12
CA GLY A 22 -18.59 -20.30 9.84
C GLY A 22 -18.74 -19.77 11.26
N LYS A 23 -18.12 -18.64 11.61
CA LYS A 23 -18.36 -17.96 12.90
C LYS A 23 -19.58 -17.04 12.79
N GLN A 24 -20.43 -17.14 13.76
CA GLN A 24 -21.70 -16.44 13.96
C GLN A 24 -21.59 -14.93 13.63
N GLU A 25 -22.55 -14.41 12.86
CA GLU A 25 -22.69 -13.00 12.43
C GLU A 25 -22.90 -11.98 13.58
N ASP A 26 -22.92 -12.38 14.84
CA ASP A 26 -23.38 -11.56 15.98
C ASP A 26 -22.28 -11.12 16.95
N SER A 27 -21.00 -11.39 16.73
CA SER A 27 -19.96 -10.97 17.67
C SER A 27 -19.02 -9.95 17.03
N MET A 28 -19.13 -8.69 17.45
CA MET A 28 -18.15 -7.62 17.15
C MET A 28 -16.89 -7.73 18.01
N ILE A 29 -16.69 -8.86 18.71
CA ILE A 29 -15.52 -9.10 19.55
C ILE A 29 -14.41 -9.71 18.70
N CYS A 30 -13.31 -8.98 18.49
CA CYS A 30 -12.07 -9.49 17.89
C CYS A 30 -11.16 -10.02 19.00
N ASN A 31 -10.56 -11.20 18.83
CA ASN A 31 -9.58 -11.73 19.77
C ASN A 31 -8.27 -10.94 19.75
N THR A 32 -7.91 -10.41 18.59
CA THR A 32 -6.78 -9.51 18.42
C THR A 32 -7.16 -8.38 17.46
N ILE A 33 -6.40 -7.28 17.53
CA ILE A 33 -6.59 -6.15 16.61
C ILE A 33 -6.35 -6.54 15.13
N LEU A 34 -5.61 -7.61 14.86
CA LEU A 34 -5.35 -8.08 13.49
C LEU A 34 -6.62 -8.62 12.82
N GLU A 35 -7.60 -9.13 13.60
CA GLU A 35 -8.90 -9.57 13.08
C GLU A 35 -9.79 -8.40 12.62
N ALA A 36 -9.51 -7.19 13.10
CA ALA A 36 -10.20 -5.96 12.65
C ALA A 36 -9.57 -5.33 11.40
N MET A 37 -8.52 -5.95 10.85
CA MET A 37 -7.83 -5.44 9.67
C MET A 37 -8.66 -5.66 8.40
N GLY A 38 -8.64 -4.68 7.53
CA GLY A 38 -9.37 -4.74 6.25
C GLY A 38 -10.78 -4.15 6.35
N HIS A 39 -11.65 -4.54 5.43
CA HIS A 39 -13.02 -4.03 5.30
C HIS A 39 -13.12 -2.49 5.36
N THR A 40 -12.05 -1.82 4.95
CA THR A 40 -12.01 -0.36 4.86
C THR A 40 -13.04 0.14 3.85
N PRO A 41 -13.68 1.29 4.05
CA PRO A 41 -14.72 1.75 3.15
C PRO A 41 -14.20 2.14 1.77
N LEU A 42 -15.05 1.96 0.78
CA LEU A 42 -14.92 2.57 -0.54
C LEU A 42 -15.76 3.84 -0.56
N VAL A 43 -15.12 5.00 -0.69
CA VAL A 43 -15.75 6.32 -0.57
C VAL A 43 -15.83 6.98 -1.95
N ARG A 44 -16.97 7.58 -2.26
CA ARG A 44 -17.16 8.37 -3.49
C ARG A 44 -16.65 9.79 -3.29
N LEU A 45 -15.86 10.29 -4.25
CA LEU A 45 -15.53 11.71 -4.32
C LEU A 45 -16.68 12.49 -4.97
N ASN A 46 -17.05 13.60 -4.37
CA ASN A 46 -18.21 14.39 -4.79
C ASN A 46 -17.83 15.81 -5.21
N ARG A 47 -17.00 16.49 -4.43
CA ARG A 47 -16.68 17.92 -4.64
C ARG A 47 -15.43 18.14 -5.50
N MET A 48 -14.67 17.07 -5.75
CA MET A 48 -13.48 17.10 -6.61
C MET A 48 -13.78 16.60 -8.03
N VAL A 49 -14.95 15.99 -8.26
CA VAL A 49 -15.35 15.40 -9.54
C VAL A 49 -16.37 16.32 -10.21
N THR A 50 -16.21 16.56 -11.52
CA THR A 50 -17.14 17.36 -12.34
C THR A 50 -18.04 16.47 -13.20
N ALA A 51 -19.14 17.02 -13.71
CA ALA A 51 -20.16 16.26 -14.45
C ALA A 51 -19.66 15.63 -15.78
N ASP A 52 -18.54 16.09 -16.30
CA ASP A 52 -17.87 15.58 -17.51
C ASP A 52 -16.87 14.45 -17.22
N MET A 53 -16.73 14.03 -15.96
CA MET A 53 -15.84 12.97 -15.52
C MET A 53 -16.58 11.67 -15.21
N ALA A 54 -15.83 10.57 -15.18
CA ALA A 54 -16.25 9.32 -14.55
C ALA A 54 -16.41 9.49 -13.03
N GLU A 55 -17.24 8.68 -12.41
CA GLU A 55 -17.29 8.54 -10.94
C GLU A 55 -15.93 8.09 -10.41
N ILE A 56 -15.48 8.65 -9.28
CA ILE A 56 -14.25 8.21 -8.61
C ILE A 56 -14.61 7.63 -7.25
N LEU A 57 -14.16 6.40 -7.01
CA LEU A 57 -14.26 5.69 -5.75
C LEU A 57 -12.86 5.51 -5.18
N VAL A 58 -12.66 5.84 -3.90
CA VAL A 58 -11.38 5.73 -3.23
C VAL A 58 -11.44 4.70 -2.11
N LYS A 59 -10.57 3.71 -2.13
CA LYS A 59 -10.39 2.73 -1.06
C LYS A 59 -9.63 3.39 0.08
N PHE A 60 -10.32 3.68 1.19
CA PHE A 60 -9.81 4.53 2.27
C PHE A 60 -9.02 3.70 3.29
N GLU A 61 -7.77 3.37 2.99
CA GLU A 61 -6.87 2.59 3.84
C GLU A 61 -6.26 3.39 5.01
N ALA A 62 -6.45 4.70 5.05
CA ALA A 62 -6.00 5.54 6.16
C ALA A 62 -6.61 5.15 7.52
N ILE A 63 -7.82 4.58 7.52
CA ILE A 63 -8.50 4.10 8.74
C ILE A 63 -8.29 2.61 9.01
N ASN A 64 -7.51 1.92 8.20
CA ASN A 64 -7.15 0.53 8.47
C ASN A 64 -6.36 0.43 9.79
N VAL A 65 -6.39 -0.74 10.41
CA VAL A 65 -5.55 -1.04 11.58
C VAL A 65 -4.10 -0.65 11.29
N GLY A 66 -3.48 0.09 12.21
CA GLY A 66 -2.15 0.65 12.01
C GLY A 66 -2.10 1.85 11.05
N GLY A 67 -3.24 2.38 10.60
CA GLY A 67 -3.37 3.64 9.84
C GLY A 67 -2.81 3.57 8.41
N SER A 68 -2.70 2.40 7.80
CA SER A 68 -2.28 2.27 6.39
C SER A 68 -2.56 0.90 5.78
N ILE A 69 -2.53 0.86 4.45
CA ILE A 69 -2.61 -0.36 3.64
C ILE A 69 -1.49 -1.38 3.97
N LYS A 70 -0.36 -0.92 4.50
CA LYS A 70 0.82 -1.77 4.73
C LYS A 70 0.62 -2.78 5.86
N THR A 71 -0.35 -2.59 6.75
CA THR A 71 -0.69 -3.62 7.74
C THR A 71 -1.18 -4.89 7.07
N ARG A 72 -1.92 -4.78 5.95
CA ARG A 72 -2.32 -5.94 5.13
C ARG A 72 -1.11 -6.73 4.63
N THR A 73 -0.13 -6.04 4.05
CA THR A 73 1.06 -6.68 3.51
C THR A 73 1.94 -7.26 4.61
N ALA A 74 2.16 -6.51 5.70
CA ALA A 74 2.92 -6.98 6.85
C ALA A 74 2.33 -8.26 7.44
N TYR A 75 1.03 -8.25 7.71
CA TYR A 75 0.34 -9.41 8.27
C TYR A 75 0.42 -10.63 7.35
N ASN A 76 0.10 -10.45 6.06
CA ASN A 76 0.10 -11.58 5.11
C ASN A 76 1.49 -12.16 4.88
N MET A 77 2.54 -11.33 4.88
CA MET A 77 3.93 -11.83 4.75
C MET A 77 4.35 -12.63 5.99
N ILE A 78 3.96 -12.22 7.18
CA ILE A 78 4.25 -12.95 8.42
C ILE A 78 3.44 -14.25 8.48
N GLU A 79 2.15 -14.23 8.20
CA GLU A 79 1.30 -15.44 8.14
C GLU A 79 1.81 -16.46 7.11
N ASP A 80 2.24 -15.99 5.93
CA ASP A 80 2.80 -16.85 4.90
C ASP A 80 4.12 -17.50 5.34
N ALA A 81 4.98 -16.73 6.02
CA ALA A 81 6.25 -17.20 6.56
C ALA A 81 6.05 -18.24 7.69
N GLU A 82 5.11 -18.00 8.60
CA GLU A 82 4.72 -18.96 9.65
C GLU A 82 4.21 -20.27 9.03
N ARG A 83 3.28 -20.17 8.08
CA ARG A 83 2.72 -21.35 7.40
C ARG A 83 3.76 -22.16 6.64
N LYS A 84 4.79 -21.51 6.11
CA LYS A 84 5.92 -22.15 5.43
C LYS A 84 7.01 -22.66 6.38
N GLY A 85 6.89 -22.40 7.69
CA GLY A 85 7.89 -22.77 8.68
C GLY A 85 9.20 -21.95 8.61
N LEU A 86 9.17 -20.81 7.88
CA LEU A 86 10.30 -19.89 7.78
C LEU A 86 10.43 -18.99 9.02
N LEU A 87 9.32 -18.72 9.68
CA LEU A 87 9.23 -17.93 10.90
C LEU A 87 8.87 -18.85 12.08
N LYS A 88 9.71 -18.85 13.12
CA LYS A 88 9.55 -19.64 14.35
C LYS A 88 9.23 -18.73 15.52
N PRO A 89 8.71 -19.23 16.65
CA PRO A 89 8.34 -18.40 17.81
C PRO A 89 9.49 -17.54 18.37
N ASP A 90 10.74 -17.96 18.21
CA ASP A 90 11.94 -17.23 18.65
C ASP A 90 12.59 -16.41 17.54
N SER A 91 11.97 -16.31 16.37
CA SER A 91 12.49 -15.55 15.25
C SER A 91 12.46 -14.03 15.52
N ILE A 92 13.35 -13.33 14.84
CA ILE A 92 13.50 -11.86 14.89
C ILE A 92 13.12 -11.34 13.50
N ILE A 93 12.09 -10.51 13.41
CA ILE A 93 11.69 -9.87 12.16
C ILE A 93 12.60 -8.66 11.94
N VAL A 94 13.31 -8.61 10.81
CA VAL A 94 14.14 -7.46 10.43
C VAL A 94 13.70 -6.98 9.04
N GLU A 95 13.35 -5.70 8.90
CA GLU A 95 12.97 -5.14 7.59
C GLU A 95 13.61 -3.80 7.33
N PRO A 96 14.28 -3.63 6.16
CA PRO A 96 14.71 -2.33 5.68
C PRO A 96 13.51 -1.58 5.08
N THR A 97 13.11 -0.46 5.68
CA THR A 97 11.98 0.31 5.18
C THR A 97 11.95 1.73 5.71
N SER A 98 11.59 2.67 4.86
CA SER A 98 11.43 4.08 5.22
C SER A 98 10.04 4.43 5.77
N GLY A 99 9.10 3.46 5.90
CA GLY A 99 7.75 3.91 6.15
C GLY A 99 6.76 2.92 6.77
N ASN A 100 5.59 2.94 6.17
CA ASN A 100 4.39 2.26 6.67
C ASN A 100 4.54 0.74 6.85
N GLN A 101 5.39 0.10 6.05
CA GLN A 101 5.68 -1.33 6.22
C GLN A 101 6.32 -1.62 7.57
N GLY A 102 7.27 -0.79 8.02
CA GLY A 102 7.88 -0.92 9.34
C GLY A 102 6.88 -0.78 10.47
N ILE A 103 5.93 0.15 10.35
CA ILE A 103 4.83 0.31 11.32
C ILE A 103 3.93 -0.93 11.32
N GLY A 104 3.57 -1.44 10.14
CA GLY A 104 2.77 -2.66 10.01
C GLY A 104 3.45 -3.88 10.63
N LEU A 105 4.74 -4.08 10.37
CA LEU A 105 5.52 -5.18 10.94
C LEU A 105 5.70 -5.04 12.46
N ALA A 106 5.93 -3.82 12.95
CA ALA A 106 6.01 -3.56 14.39
C ALA A 106 4.70 -3.89 15.10
N LEU A 107 3.54 -3.51 14.52
CA LEU A 107 2.21 -3.85 15.02
C LEU A 107 1.98 -5.37 15.02
N VAL A 108 2.26 -6.04 13.90
CA VAL A 108 2.09 -7.50 13.79
C VAL A 108 3.01 -8.23 14.76
N GLY A 109 4.27 -7.80 14.86
CA GLY A 109 5.25 -8.34 15.81
C GLY A 109 4.79 -8.19 17.26
N ALA A 110 4.27 -7.02 17.64
CA ALA A 110 3.74 -6.78 18.98
C ALA A 110 2.58 -7.73 19.33
N VAL A 111 1.65 -7.95 18.39
CA VAL A 111 0.49 -8.84 18.62
C VAL A 111 0.89 -10.31 18.65
N LYS A 112 1.82 -10.73 17.78
CA LYS A 112 2.25 -12.13 17.67
C LYS A 112 3.41 -12.49 18.61
N GLY A 113 4.01 -11.51 19.30
CA GLY A 113 5.10 -11.73 20.25
C GLY A 113 6.50 -11.85 19.60
N TYR A 114 6.69 -11.37 18.37
CA TYR A 114 7.99 -11.38 17.70
C TYR A 114 8.83 -10.16 18.05
N GLU A 115 10.11 -10.38 18.33
CA GLU A 115 11.08 -9.30 18.32
C GLU A 115 11.13 -8.70 16.89
N THR A 116 11.02 -7.38 16.81
CA THR A 116 10.99 -6.68 15.51
C THR A 116 12.03 -5.57 15.50
N ILE A 117 12.82 -5.52 14.43
CA ILE A 117 13.86 -4.51 14.19
C ILE A 117 13.60 -3.87 12.83
N ILE A 118 13.44 -2.57 12.82
CA ILE A 118 13.24 -1.81 11.58
C ILE A 118 14.50 -1.00 11.30
N VAL A 119 15.09 -1.22 10.13
CA VAL A 119 16.26 -0.49 9.64
C VAL A 119 15.79 0.59 8.70
N MET A 120 16.07 1.86 9.01
CA MET A 120 15.52 2.98 8.22
C MET A 120 16.50 4.16 8.14
N PRO A 121 16.44 4.98 7.08
CA PRO A 121 17.18 6.24 7.00
C PRO A 121 16.80 7.20 8.13
N ASP A 122 17.75 7.99 8.60
CA ASP A 122 17.51 9.01 9.65
C ASP A 122 16.73 10.24 9.12
N SER A 123 16.61 10.39 7.81
CA SER A 123 15.76 11.39 7.15
C SER A 123 14.26 11.07 7.15
N VAL A 124 13.86 9.86 7.58
CA VAL A 124 12.46 9.47 7.73
C VAL A 124 11.78 10.31 8.81
N SER A 125 10.51 10.69 8.58
CA SER A 125 9.74 11.53 9.49
C SER A 125 9.76 11.00 10.95
N GLU A 126 9.77 11.92 11.91
CA GLU A 126 9.85 11.59 13.33
C GLU A 126 8.62 10.78 13.78
N GLU A 127 7.44 11.07 13.21
CA GLU A 127 6.19 10.37 13.51
C GLU A 127 6.31 8.88 13.22
N ARG A 128 6.89 8.50 12.09
CA ARG A 128 7.09 7.09 11.74
C ARG A 128 8.03 6.37 12.70
N ARG A 129 9.15 7.02 13.07
CA ARG A 129 10.10 6.47 14.05
C ARG A 129 9.46 6.28 15.42
N LYS A 130 8.64 7.25 15.86
CA LYS A 130 7.90 7.18 17.13
C LYS A 130 6.87 6.05 17.12
N LEU A 131 6.10 5.89 16.04
CA LEU A 131 5.11 4.82 15.91
C LEU A 131 5.74 3.43 15.97
N VAL A 132 6.84 3.19 15.24
CA VAL A 132 7.57 1.92 15.28
C VAL A 132 8.04 1.59 16.69
N ARG A 133 8.66 2.55 17.39
CA ARG A 133 9.13 2.37 18.77
C ARG A 133 7.99 2.17 19.76
N HIS A 134 6.86 2.84 19.54
CA HIS A 134 5.71 2.72 20.43
C HIS A 134 5.06 1.32 20.41
N TYR A 135 5.14 0.62 19.27
CA TYR A 135 4.78 -0.80 19.17
C TYR A 135 5.83 -1.74 19.76
N GLY A 136 6.93 -1.23 20.34
CA GLY A 136 7.98 -2.02 20.98
C GLY A 136 9.08 -2.50 20.03
N ALA A 137 9.03 -2.16 18.75
CA ALA A 137 10.08 -2.53 17.81
C ALA A 137 11.34 -1.66 17.99
N LYS A 138 12.50 -2.25 17.73
CA LYS A 138 13.77 -1.54 17.70
C LYS A 138 13.95 -0.82 16.38
N VAL A 139 14.55 0.37 16.42
CA VAL A 139 14.85 1.17 15.21
C VAL A 139 16.36 1.31 15.10
N VAL A 140 16.91 0.84 13.99
CA VAL A 140 18.30 1.06 13.57
C VAL A 140 18.28 2.16 12.52
N LEU A 141 18.97 3.27 12.79
CA LEU A 141 19.05 4.40 11.88
C LEU A 141 20.31 4.33 11.03
N VAL A 142 20.15 4.57 9.74
CA VAL A 142 21.23 4.75 8.76
C VAL A 142 21.29 6.21 8.36
N HIS A 143 22.47 6.80 8.36
CA HIS A 143 22.63 8.21 8.03
C HIS A 143 22.38 8.45 6.54
N ASP A 144 21.47 9.38 6.26
CA ASP A 144 21.19 9.87 4.92
C ASP A 144 21.99 11.13 4.65
N ALA A 145 23.09 10.98 3.94
CA ALA A 145 23.99 12.10 3.55
C ALA A 145 23.45 12.90 2.34
N GLY A 146 22.11 12.96 2.15
CA GLY A 146 21.48 13.61 1.01
C GLY A 146 21.33 12.69 -0.22
N ASN A 147 21.53 11.39 -0.05
CA ASN A 147 21.30 10.37 -1.07
C ASN A 147 20.44 9.24 -0.49
N ILE A 148 19.13 9.42 -0.55
CA ILE A 148 18.17 8.47 0.00
C ILE A 148 18.30 7.07 -0.61
N GLY A 149 18.65 6.97 -1.90
CA GLY A 149 18.85 5.67 -2.55
C GLY A 149 20.02 4.89 -1.94
N ALA A 150 21.15 5.58 -1.66
CA ALA A 150 22.28 4.97 -0.98
C ALA A 150 21.94 4.56 0.46
N ALA A 151 21.19 5.39 1.19
CA ALA A 151 20.75 5.09 2.54
C ALA A 151 19.80 3.87 2.57
N ILE A 152 18.88 3.76 1.62
CA ILE A 152 17.99 2.58 1.48
C ILE A 152 18.80 1.32 1.15
N ALA A 153 19.76 1.41 0.25
CA ALA A 153 20.64 0.28 -0.08
C ALA A 153 21.46 -0.19 1.14
N GLU A 154 21.96 0.74 1.94
CA GLU A 154 22.69 0.41 3.19
C GLU A 154 21.75 -0.21 4.23
N CYS A 155 20.51 0.26 4.36
CA CYS A 155 19.50 -0.39 5.21
C CYS A 155 19.29 -1.86 4.80
N GLY A 156 19.21 -2.13 3.51
CA GLY A 156 19.14 -3.48 2.96
C GLY A 156 20.35 -4.32 3.30
N ALA A 157 21.55 -3.77 3.11
CA ALA A 157 22.82 -4.46 3.44
C ALA A 157 22.91 -4.83 4.92
N ILE A 158 22.46 -3.94 5.83
CA ILE A 158 22.40 -4.21 7.27
C ILE A 158 21.44 -5.36 7.56
N ALA A 159 20.23 -5.35 7.02
CA ALA A 159 19.26 -6.40 7.24
C ALA A 159 19.78 -7.77 6.76
N GLN A 160 20.39 -7.83 5.59
CA GLN A 160 20.98 -9.05 5.04
C GLN A 160 22.18 -9.54 5.86
N ARG A 161 23.02 -8.63 6.37
CA ARG A 161 24.12 -8.98 7.28
C ARG A 161 23.58 -9.59 8.58
N MET A 162 22.55 -8.98 9.18
CA MET A 162 21.91 -9.52 10.38
C MET A 162 21.33 -10.92 10.15
N ALA A 163 20.71 -11.17 9.01
CA ALA A 163 20.19 -12.48 8.64
C ALA A 163 21.31 -13.53 8.46
N LYS A 164 22.45 -13.12 7.89
CA LYS A 164 23.62 -14.00 7.72
C LYS A 164 24.29 -14.36 9.04
N GLU A 165 24.34 -13.42 9.98
CA GLU A 165 25.00 -13.58 11.27
C GLU A 165 24.13 -14.28 12.32
N ASN A 166 22.81 -14.22 12.20
CA ASN A 166 21.86 -14.78 13.16
C ASN A 166 20.73 -15.56 12.45
N PRO A 167 20.71 -16.91 12.58
CA PRO A 167 19.72 -17.76 11.92
C PRO A 167 18.27 -17.58 12.42
N ARG A 168 18.05 -16.83 13.51
CA ARG A 168 16.71 -16.45 13.96
C ARG A 168 16.16 -15.25 13.21
N VAL A 169 16.99 -14.52 12.46
CA VAL A 169 16.54 -13.35 11.71
C VAL A 169 15.79 -13.79 10.45
N PHE A 170 14.58 -13.26 10.31
CA PHE A 170 13.76 -13.36 9.12
C PHE A 170 13.57 -11.97 8.51
N VAL A 171 13.89 -11.84 7.23
CA VAL A 171 13.69 -10.60 6.46
C VAL A 171 12.51 -10.80 5.52
N PRO A 172 11.39 -10.09 5.71
CA PRO A 172 10.19 -10.22 4.90
C PRO A 172 10.35 -9.86 3.42
N GLU A 173 11.26 -8.91 3.08
CA GLU A 173 11.59 -8.49 1.70
C GLU A 173 10.37 -7.98 0.92
N GLN A 174 9.77 -6.88 1.37
CA GLN A 174 8.51 -6.35 0.81
C GLN A 174 8.51 -6.10 -0.69
N PHE A 175 9.66 -5.88 -1.34
CA PHE A 175 9.76 -5.57 -2.77
C PHE A 175 9.72 -6.82 -3.66
N SER A 176 10.10 -7.98 -3.13
CA SER A 176 10.21 -9.26 -3.87
C SER A 176 9.28 -10.34 -3.35
N ASN A 177 8.78 -10.23 -2.11
CA ASN A 177 7.94 -11.26 -1.51
C ASN A 177 6.55 -11.35 -2.16
N PRO A 178 6.19 -12.47 -2.79
CA PRO A 178 4.91 -12.63 -3.49
C PRO A 178 3.69 -12.62 -2.56
N ALA A 179 3.86 -12.78 -1.25
CA ALA A 179 2.79 -12.61 -0.28
C ALA A 179 2.28 -11.17 -0.20
N ASN A 180 3.09 -10.18 -0.62
CA ASN A 180 2.67 -8.78 -0.71
C ASN A 180 1.54 -8.60 -1.77
N PRO A 181 1.71 -8.82 -3.07
CA PRO A 181 0.59 -8.71 -4.01
C PRO A 181 -0.53 -9.72 -3.73
N ALA A 182 -0.24 -10.86 -3.11
CA ALA A 182 -1.25 -11.88 -2.82
C ALA A 182 -2.34 -11.40 -1.87
N VAL A 183 -2.04 -10.58 -0.85
CA VAL A 183 -3.08 -10.03 0.04
C VAL A 183 -4.02 -9.10 -0.68
N HIS A 184 -3.50 -8.33 -1.64
CA HIS A 184 -4.33 -7.42 -2.44
C HIS A 184 -5.23 -8.16 -3.41
N ARG A 185 -4.76 -9.30 -4.00
CA ARG A 185 -5.62 -10.16 -4.82
C ARG A 185 -6.75 -10.79 -4.02
N ARG A 186 -6.42 -11.33 -2.83
CA ARG A 186 -7.34 -12.15 -2.03
C ARG A 186 -8.32 -11.34 -1.17
N HIS A 187 -7.94 -10.10 -0.83
CA HIS A 187 -8.73 -9.29 0.10
C HIS A 187 -9.06 -7.91 -0.49
N THR A 188 -8.08 -7.04 -0.73
CA THR A 188 -8.33 -5.64 -1.10
C THR A 188 -9.15 -5.52 -2.39
N ALA A 189 -8.82 -6.31 -3.42
CA ALA A 189 -9.55 -6.32 -4.69
C ALA A 189 -10.98 -6.81 -4.52
N LEU A 190 -11.19 -7.87 -3.72
CA LEU A 190 -12.52 -8.44 -3.47
C LEU A 190 -13.40 -7.48 -2.66
N GLU A 191 -12.84 -6.82 -1.64
CA GLU A 191 -13.54 -5.75 -0.91
C GLU A 191 -13.98 -4.61 -1.86
N ILE A 192 -13.10 -4.19 -2.78
CA ILE A 192 -13.42 -3.15 -3.76
C ILE A 192 -14.57 -3.60 -4.67
N LEU A 193 -14.54 -4.82 -5.18
CA LEU A 193 -15.58 -5.37 -6.06
C LEU A 193 -16.92 -5.48 -5.36
N GLU A 194 -16.94 -6.00 -4.13
CA GLU A 194 -18.13 -6.12 -3.31
C GLU A 194 -18.74 -4.74 -3.01
N GLN A 195 -17.91 -3.79 -2.57
CA GLN A 195 -18.35 -2.46 -2.18
C GLN A 195 -18.76 -1.59 -3.38
N ALA A 196 -18.09 -1.71 -4.52
CA ALA A 196 -18.47 -0.98 -5.73
C ALA A 196 -19.81 -1.49 -6.27
N ALA A 197 -20.06 -2.80 -6.23
CA ALA A 197 -21.27 -3.47 -6.73
C ALA A 197 -21.68 -3.03 -8.16
N ARG A 198 -20.70 -2.69 -8.98
CA ARG A 198 -20.86 -2.20 -10.36
C ARG A 198 -19.57 -2.39 -11.16
N PRO A 199 -19.62 -2.32 -12.51
CA PRO A 199 -18.42 -2.40 -13.34
C PRO A 199 -17.42 -1.28 -13.03
N ILE A 200 -16.14 -1.66 -12.92
CA ILE A 200 -15.02 -0.74 -12.78
C ILE A 200 -14.34 -0.63 -14.14
N HIS A 201 -14.13 0.60 -14.60
CA HIS A 201 -13.61 0.89 -15.93
C HIS A 201 -12.18 1.41 -15.92
N GLY A 202 -11.74 1.93 -14.78
CA GLY A 202 -10.38 2.41 -14.59
C GLY A 202 -9.88 2.15 -13.18
N PHE A 203 -8.58 1.85 -13.06
CA PHE A 203 -7.87 1.73 -11.79
C PHE A 203 -6.51 2.39 -11.90
N CYS A 204 -6.11 3.14 -10.89
CA CYS A 204 -4.76 3.68 -10.81
C CYS A 204 -4.21 3.58 -9.39
N SER A 205 -2.90 3.41 -9.28
CA SER A 205 -2.21 3.38 -8.00
C SER A 205 -0.74 3.74 -8.15
N GLY A 206 -0.21 4.47 -7.17
CA GLY A 206 1.21 4.73 -7.02
C GLY A 206 2.00 3.45 -6.84
N VAL A 207 3.17 3.41 -7.47
CA VAL A 207 4.08 2.27 -7.42
C VAL A 207 5.18 2.53 -6.39
N GLY A 208 5.09 1.84 -5.24
CA GLY A 208 6.20 1.63 -4.30
C GLY A 208 6.68 0.21 -4.47
N THR A 209 6.19 -0.73 -3.66
CA THR A 209 6.52 -2.16 -3.79
C THR A 209 5.85 -2.88 -4.95
N GLY A 210 4.99 -2.23 -5.71
CA GLY A 210 4.22 -2.82 -6.81
C GLY A 210 3.03 -3.69 -6.39
N GLY A 211 2.98 -4.12 -5.13
CA GLY A 211 2.00 -5.10 -4.66
C GLY A 211 0.54 -4.65 -4.80
N THR A 212 0.23 -3.40 -4.48
CA THR A 212 -1.13 -2.85 -4.58
C THR A 212 -1.62 -2.79 -6.02
N LEU A 213 -0.80 -2.20 -6.92
CA LEU A 213 -1.16 -2.08 -8.33
C LEU A 213 -1.32 -3.45 -8.97
N SER A 214 -0.36 -4.36 -8.76
CA SER A 214 -0.39 -5.71 -9.32
C SER A 214 -1.54 -6.53 -8.75
N GLY A 215 -1.65 -6.60 -7.42
CA GLY A 215 -2.64 -7.46 -6.79
C GLY A 215 -4.09 -7.07 -7.10
N ILE A 216 -4.43 -5.78 -7.02
CA ILE A 216 -5.77 -5.29 -7.36
C ILE A 216 -5.97 -5.34 -8.87
N GLY A 217 -5.01 -4.82 -9.64
CA GLY A 217 -5.13 -4.70 -11.07
C GLY A 217 -5.28 -6.04 -11.78
N GLU A 218 -4.58 -7.10 -11.36
CA GLU A 218 -4.71 -8.45 -11.94
C GLU A 218 -6.12 -9.00 -11.79
N VAL A 219 -6.75 -8.81 -10.61
CA VAL A 219 -8.14 -9.25 -10.37
C VAL A 219 -9.11 -8.44 -11.22
N LEU A 220 -8.97 -7.13 -11.25
CA LEU A 220 -9.83 -6.27 -12.06
C LEU A 220 -9.68 -6.55 -13.56
N LYS A 221 -8.46 -6.75 -14.04
CA LYS A 221 -8.16 -7.07 -15.45
C LYS A 221 -8.71 -8.43 -15.88
N ALA A 222 -8.67 -9.42 -14.98
CA ALA A 222 -9.24 -10.74 -15.23
C ALA A 222 -10.76 -10.70 -15.38
N LEU A 223 -11.45 -9.79 -14.68
CA LEU A 223 -12.91 -9.60 -14.76
C LEU A 223 -13.32 -8.70 -15.92
N ASN A 224 -12.52 -7.70 -16.22
CA ASN A 224 -12.75 -6.76 -17.31
C ASN A 224 -11.44 -6.55 -18.09
N PRO A 225 -11.20 -7.29 -19.17
CA PRO A 225 -9.98 -7.13 -19.98
C PRO A 225 -9.79 -5.72 -20.57
N GLU A 226 -10.87 -4.97 -20.73
CA GLU A 226 -10.86 -3.60 -21.27
C GLU A 226 -10.61 -2.51 -20.23
N ILE A 227 -10.44 -2.87 -18.96
CA ILE A 227 -10.16 -1.88 -17.91
C ILE A 227 -8.85 -1.13 -18.19
N GLU A 228 -8.88 0.19 -18.06
CA GLU A 228 -7.66 1.00 -18.08
C GLU A 228 -6.99 0.97 -16.71
N ILE A 229 -5.77 0.44 -16.66
CA ILE A 229 -4.95 0.42 -15.43
C ILE A 229 -3.76 1.36 -15.64
N TRP A 230 -3.60 2.32 -14.73
CA TRP A 230 -2.50 3.26 -14.77
C TRP A 230 -1.55 3.04 -13.59
N ALA A 231 -0.25 2.88 -13.90
CA ALA A 231 0.82 3.01 -12.93
C ALA A 231 1.08 4.51 -12.66
N VAL A 232 1.26 4.87 -11.39
CA VAL A 232 1.51 6.27 -11.00
C VAL A 232 2.85 6.38 -10.30
N GLU A 233 3.64 7.37 -10.66
CA GLU A 233 4.96 7.60 -10.08
C GLU A 233 5.28 9.09 -9.89
N PRO A 234 6.14 9.44 -8.91
CA PRO A 234 6.61 10.80 -8.71
C PRO A 234 7.46 11.27 -9.89
N LYS A 235 7.30 12.53 -10.29
CA LYS A 235 8.08 13.11 -11.40
C LYS A 235 9.59 12.98 -11.19
N ASN A 236 10.05 13.18 -9.96
CA ASN A 236 11.48 13.13 -9.65
C ASN A 236 12.02 11.69 -9.45
N ALA A 237 11.16 10.66 -9.54
CA ALA A 237 11.55 9.26 -9.50
C ALA A 237 10.76 8.43 -10.52
N ALA A 238 10.57 8.97 -11.71
CA ALA A 238 9.74 8.41 -12.78
C ALA A 238 10.47 7.31 -13.57
N ILE A 239 10.87 6.23 -12.91
CA ILE A 239 11.67 5.15 -13.49
C ILE A 239 10.90 4.35 -14.55
N LEU A 240 9.63 4.07 -14.32
CA LEU A 240 8.79 3.34 -15.27
C LEU A 240 8.60 4.13 -16.56
N ALA A 241 8.60 5.47 -16.48
CA ALA A 241 8.56 6.36 -17.65
C ALA A 241 9.95 6.60 -18.28
N GLY A 242 10.99 5.91 -17.83
CA GLY A 242 12.36 6.07 -18.36
C GLY A 242 13.14 7.26 -17.79
N GLY A 243 12.67 7.85 -16.68
CA GLY A 243 13.34 8.92 -15.97
C GLY A 243 14.42 8.42 -15.00
N THR A 244 14.97 9.37 -14.23
CA THR A 244 16.03 9.12 -13.23
C THR A 244 15.48 9.20 -11.81
N VAL A 245 16.23 8.64 -10.87
CA VAL A 245 15.91 8.70 -9.43
C VAL A 245 16.38 10.04 -8.86
N GLY A 246 15.47 10.78 -8.27
CA GLY A 246 15.73 12.02 -7.54
C GLY A 246 14.89 12.10 -6.27
N THR A 247 15.13 13.15 -5.48
CA THR A 247 14.37 13.39 -4.24
C THR A 247 12.96 13.89 -4.55
N HIS A 248 11.98 13.37 -3.85
CA HIS A 248 10.57 13.79 -3.91
C HIS A 248 9.89 13.68 -2.54
N LEU A 249 8.71 14.30 -2.39
CA LEU A 249 7.94 14.32 -1.15
C LEU A 249 6.88 13.21 -1.05
N GLN A 250 6.65 12.46 -2.12
CA GLN A 250 5.57 11.46 -2.22
C GLN A 250 5.98 10.13 -1.55
N MET A 251 6.18 10.18 -0.24
CA MET A 251 6.69 9.06 0.54
C MET A 251 5.84 7.79 0.42
N GLY A 252 6.50 6.64 0.28
CA GLY A 252 5.88 5.32 0.18
C GLY A 252 5.63 4.82 -1.24
N ILE A 253 6.01 5.64 -2.24
CA ILE A 253 6.07 5.30 -3.66
C ILE A 253 7.35 5.88 -4.27
N GLY A 254 7.75 5.42 -5.44
CA GLY A 254 8.91 5.97 -6.15
C GLY A 254 10.25 5.67 -5.46
N ASP A 255 10.43 4.47 -4.94
CA ASP A 255 11.61 4.05 -4.17
C ASP A 255 12.89 3.87 -5.01
N GLY A 256 12.89 4.29 -6.26
CA GLY A 256 14.09 4.29 -7.09
C GLY A 256 14.44 2.95 -7.73
N LEU A 257 13.53 1.99 -7.72
CA LEU A 257 13.71 0.67 -8.34
C LEU A 257 12.39 0.16 -8.96
N ILE A 258 12.49 -0.77 -9.89
CA ILE A 258 11.33 -1.54 -10.38
C ILE A 258 11.24 -2.79 -9.51
N PRO A 259 10.21 -2.92 -8.66
CA PRO A 259 10.12 -4.03 -7.72
C PRO A 259 9.71 -5.33 -8.42
N ASP A 260 10.21 -6.48 -7.94
CA ASP A 260 9.85 -7.80 -8.48
C ASP A 260 8.35 -8.12 -8.36
N ASN A 261 7.69 -7.53 -7.37
CA ASN A 261 6.25 -7.65 -7.18
C ASN A 261 5.40 -6.86 -8.19
N LEU A 262 6.02 -6.01 -9.02
CA LEU A 262 5.30 -5.26 -10.03
C LEU A 262 5.08 -6.09 -11.30
N ASN A 263 3.82 -6.36 -11.60
CA ASN A 263 3.44 -6.92 -12.90
C ASN A 263 3.43 -5.79 -13.95
N THR A 264 4.52 -5.69 -14.71
CA THR A 264 4.69 -4.65 -15.73
C THR A 264 3.79 -4.82 -16.95
N GLN A 265 3.09 -5.93 -17.08
CA GLN A 265 2.16 -6.20 -18.19
C GLN A 265 0.73 -5.78 -17.90
N ILE A 266 0.44 -5.30 -16.67
CA ILE A 266 -0.94 -5.06 -16.26
C ILE A 266 -1.42 -3.64 -16.58
N TYR A 267 -0.53 -2.66 -16.56
CA TYR A 267 -0.90 -1.27 -16.81
C TYR A 267 -0.69 -0.87 -18.28
N SER A 268 -1.56 0.00 -18.76
CA SER A 268 -1.55 0.53 -20.13
C SER A 268 -0.99 1.95 -20.23
N HIS A 269 -0.79 2.61 -19.08
CA HIS A 269 -0.31 3.99 -19.02
C HIS A 269 0.47 4.24 -17.73
N ILE A 270 1.44 5.17 -17.81
CA ILE A 270 2.21 5.66 -16.68
C ILE A 270 1.85 7.12 -16.47
N CYS A 271 1.30 7.45 -15.31
CA CYS A 271 0.97 8.83 -14.94
C CYS A 271 2.06 9.38 -14.00
N VAL A 272 2.77 10.39 -14.48
CA VAL A 272 3.79 11.09 -13.71
C VAL A 272 3.14 12.27 -12.99
N VAL A 273 3.42 12.42 -11.67
CA VAL A 273 2.82 13.44 -10.78
C VAL A 273 3.91 14.22 -10.06
N THR A 274 3.80 15.55 -10.05
CA THR A 274 4.73 16.42 -9.32
C THR A 274 4.41 16.44 -7.83
N ASP A 275 5.34 16.91 -7.01
CA ASP A 275 5.13 17.05 -5.57
C ASP A 275 4.05 18.09 -5.27
N GLU A 276 4.00 19.18 -6.02
CA GLU A 276 2.99 20.23 -5.90
C GLU A 276 1.58 19.70 -6.20
N GLU A 277 1.43 18.93 -7.27
CA GLU A 277 0.17 18.28 -7.64
C GLU A 277 -0.30 17.31 -6.55
N ALA A 278 0.62 16.51 -6.01
CA ALA A 278 0.32 15.56 -4.95
C ALA A 278 -0.08 16.24 -3.64
N LEU A 279 0.68 17.24 -3.19
CA LEU A 279 0.42 18.00 -1.97
C LEU A 279 -0.92 18.75 -2.07
N GLN A 280 -1.14 19.48 -3.16
CA GLN A 280 -2.38 20.23 -3.35
C GLN A 280 -3.60 19.30 -3.39
N THR A 281 -3.49 18.16 -4.07
CA THR A 281 -4.59 17.19 -4.14
C THR A 281 -4.87 16.54 -2.78
N SER A 282 -3.84 16.25 -1.99
CA SER A 282 -4.02 15.74 -0.63
C SER A 282 -4.70 16.77 0.30
N ARG A 283 -4.34 18.05 0.21
CA ARG A 283 -5.03 19.13 0.91
C ARG A 283 -6.48 19.28 0.46
N ASP A 284 -6.73 19.17 -0.84
CA ASP A 284 -8.09 19.23 -1.41
C ASP A 284 -8.95 18.05 -0.95
N LEU A 285 -8.40 16.84 -0.81
CA LEU A 285 -9.11 15.69 -0.23
C LEU A 285 -9.60 16.01 1.19
N ALA A 286 -8.75 16.59 2.03
CA ALA A 286 -9.14 16.98 3.38
C ALA A 286 -10.19 18.11 3.38
N ARG A 287 -9.99 19.17 2.62
CA ARG A 287 -10.84 20.38 2.64
C ARG A 287 -12.16 20.22 1.89
N LYS A 288 -12.18 19.42 0.83
CA LYS A 288 -13.37 19.26 -0.02
C LYS A 288 -14.15 17.99 0.28
N GLU A 289 -13.47 16.91 0.63
CA GLU A 289 -14.10 15.60 0.83
C GLU A 289 -14.07 15.13 2.30
N GLY A 290 -13.33 15.81 3.18
CA GLY A 290 -13.16 15.43 4.59
C GLY A 290 -12.26 14.19 4.78
N LEU A 291 -11.46 13.84 3.77
CA LEU A 291 -10.62 12.65 3.79
C LEU A 291 -9.17 13.02 4.15
N MET A 292 -8.79 12.77 5.40
CA MET A 292 -7.42 13.00 5.91
C MET A 292 -6.51 11.85 5.45
N ALA A 293 -5.77 12.07 4.36
CA ALA A 293 -4.90 11.07 3.76
C ALA A 293 -3.53 11.64 3.41
N GLY A 294 -2.51 10.77 3.34
CA GLY A 294 -1.11 11.18 3.10
C GLY A 294 -0.85 11.67 1.68
N ILE A 295 0.41 12.07 1.43
CA ILE A 295 0.82 12.70 0.16
C ILE A 295 0.61 11.76 -1.03
N SER A 296 0.91 10.47 -0.89
CA SER A 296 0.70 9.48 -1.95
C SER A 296 -0.79 9.25 -2.28
N ALA A 297 -1.71 9.57 -1.36
CA ALA A 297 -3.13 9.60 -1.65
C ALA A 297 -3.47 10.76 -2.61
N GLY A 298 -2.85 11.91 -2.42
CA GLY A 298 -2.95 13.03 -3.36
C GLY A 298 -2.43 12.65 -4.76
N THR A 299 -1.30 11.97 -4.84
CA THR A 299 -0.75 11.40 -6.08
C THR A 299 -1.77 10.50 -6.79
N ASN A 300 -2.34 9.57 -6.05
CA ASN A 300 -3.30 8.61 -6.58
C ASN A 300 -4.58 9.29 -7.08
N VAL A 301 -5.12 10.23 -6.31
CA VAL A 301 -6.35 10.95 -6.69
C VAL A 301 -6.11 11.90 -7.86
N PHE A 302 -4.94 12.55 -7.94
CA PHE A 302 -4.59 13.35 -9.11
C PHE A 302 -4.60 12.52 -10.39
N ALA A 303 -4.00 11.34 -10.38
CA ALA A 303 -4.05 10.42 -11.50
C ALA A 303 -5.47 9.91 -11.78
N ALA A 304 -6.27 9.62 -10.73
CA ALA A 304 -7.65 9.20 -10.87
C ALA A 304 -8.53 10.28 -11.51
N LEU A 305 -8.32 11.55 -11.18
CA LEU A 305 -9.02 12.68 -11.83
C LEU A 305 -8.69 12.77 -13.31
N LYS A 306 -7.42 12.59 -13.70
CA LYS A 306 -7.04 12.54 -15.13
C LYS A 306 -7.67 11.34 -15.84
N LEU A 307 -7.65 10.16 -15.23
CA LEU A 307 -8.27 8.96 -15.79
C LEU A 307 -9.79 9.11 -15.89
N ALA A 308 -10.43 9.68 -14.87
CA ALA A 308 -11.88 9.91 -14.87
C ALA A 308 -12.31 10.90 -15.96
N LYS A 309 -11.53 11.95 -16.19
CA LYS A 309 -11.78 12.90 -17.29
C LYS A 309 -11.61 12.23 -18.66
N ARG A 310 -10.62 11.35 -18.80
CA ARG A 310 -10.39 10.57 -20.02
C ARG A 310 -11.54 9.61 -20.32
N LEU A 311 -12.05 8.91 -19.32
CA LEU A 311 -13.11 7.92 -19.48
C LEU A 311 -14.50 8.56 -19.67
N GLY A 312 -14.74 9.73 -19.09
CA GLY A 312 -16.00 10.47 -19.20
C GLY A 312 -17.14 9.90 -18.35
N PRO A 313 -18.33 10.54 -18.44
CA PRO A 313 -19.49 10.19 -17.64
C PRO A 313 -19.98 8.75 -17.84
N GLY A 314 -20.62 8.20 -16.81
CA GLY A 314 -21.17 6.83 -16.83
C GLY A 314 -20.14 5.72 -16.65
N LYS A 315 -18.89 6.07 -16.39
CA LYS A 315 -17.80 5.15 -16.06
C LYS A 315 -17.42 5.26 -14.58
N THR A 316 -16.69 4.28 -14.09
CA THR A 316 -16.21 4.23 -12.69
C THR A 316 -14.70 4.02 -12.66
N VAL A 317 -14.00 4.88 -11.93
CA VAL A 317 -12.57 4.79 -11.64
C VAL A 317 -12.41 4.47 -10.16
N VAL A 318 -11.47 3.58 -9.86
CA VAL A 318 -11.08 3.25 -8.48
C VAL A 318 -9.63 3.63 -8.25
N THR A 319 -9.34 4.15 -7.06
CA THR A 319 -7.97 4.31 -6.57
C THR A 319 -7.90 4.06 -5.06
N VAL A 320 -6.70 4.19 -4.47
CA VAL A 320 -6.46 3.90 -3.04
C VAL A 320 -5.94 5.14 -2.34
N LEU A 321 -6.41 5.41 -1.12
CA LEU A 321 -5.83 6.35 -0.18
C LEU A 321 -4.99 5.56 0.84
N PRO A 322 -3.65 5.44 0.66
CA PRO A 322 -2.86 4.39 1.30
C PRO A 322 -2.68 4.54 2.80
N ASP A 323 -2.64 5.77 3.31
CA ASP A 323 -2.37 6.04 4.72
C ASP A 323 -2.97 7.37 5.20
N THR A 324 -2.89 7.60 6.54
CA THR A 324 -3.37 8.81 7.19
C THR A 324 -2.40 9.98 7.05
N ALA A 325 -2.94 11.22 6.96
CA ALA A 325 -2.15 12.44 6.88
C ALA A 325 -1.33 12.76 8.14
N GLU A 326 -1.73 12.27 9.31
CA GLU A 326 -1.07 12.55 10.61
C GLU A 326 0.40 12.09 10.66
N ARG A 327 0.81 11.21 9.75
CA ARG A 327 2.21 10.77 9.60
C ARG A 327 3.12 11.79 8.93
N TYR A 328 2.55 12.92 8.52
CA TYR A 328 3.18 13.94 7.70
C TYR A 328 3.15 15.33 8.35
N PHE A 329 2.85 15.44 9.67
CA PHE A 329 2.78 16.73 10.37
C PHE A 329 4.07 17.54 10.25
N SER A 330 5.23 16.87 10.23
CA SER A 330 6.54 17.51 10.08
C SER A 330 6.97 17.72 8.62
N THR A 331 6.03 17.66 7.66
CA THR A 331 6.33 17.77 6.22
C THR A 331 5.58 18.96 5.59
N PRO A 332 5.96 19.37 4.36
CA PRO A 332 5.27 20.43 3.63
C PRO A 332 3.77 20.22 3.39
N LEU A 333 3.21 19.02 3.66
CA LEU A 333 1.76 18.82 3.57
C LEU A 333 0.98 19.75 4.47
N PHE A 334 1.51 20.06 5.67
CA PHE A 334 0.90 20.93 6.68
C PHE A 334 1.54 22.33 6.77
N GLU A 335 2.56 22.62 5.93
CA GLU A 335 3.15 23.94 5.87
C GLU A 335 2.28 24.92 5.08
N GLY A 336 2.20 26.17 5.54
CA GLY A 336 1.51 27.26 4.84
C GLY A 336 0.00 27.35 5.16
N GLU A 337 -0.42 26.83 6.29
CA GLU A 337 -1.77 27.03 6.86
C GLU A 337 -1.80 28.19 7.86
#